data_1d4aec7b2a74213632f34d2ed7c8cea5
#
_entry.id   1d4aec7b2a74213632f34d2ed7c8cea5
#
_cell.length_a   1.000
_cell.length_b   1.000
_cell.length_c   1.000
_cell.angle_alpha   90.00
_cell.angle_beta   90.00
_cell.angle_gamma   90.00
#
_symmetry.space_group_name_H-M   'P 1'
#
loop_
_entity.id
_entity.type
_entity.pdbx_description
1 polymer ?
#
loop_
_entity_poly.entity_id
_entity_poly.type
_entity_poly.pdbx_seq_one_letter_code
_entity_poly.pdbx_strand_id
1 'polypeptide(L)'
;MSSIKVKYSQFEPSELLKELQNHYDFPDESTCIFFQSGLNDTYKITSKDETLFLRISLCNVYNTSQINEEIQFILYLLKSGLSVVNPVQSRDGKYVLEISAPEGMRQAVLFRGIEQSPAGDADIRMKYLGELIAKIHSSSRSFENHSVR
;
A
#
# COMPACT_ATOMS: atom_id res chain seq x y z
N MET A 1 11.01 -30.25 -21.59
CA MET A 1 9.67 -29.70 -21.30
C MET A 1 9.67 -28.21 -21.54
N SER A 2 8.76 -27.74 -22.37
CA SER A 2 8.54 -26.29 -22.50
C SER A 2 7.87 -25.77 -21.23
N SER A 3 8.47 -24.83 -20.52
CA SER A 3 7.81 -24.18 -19.40
C SER A 3 6.76 -23.21 -19.92
N ILE A 4 5.54 -23.38 -19.50
CA ILE A 4 4.45 -22.41 -19.75
C ILE A 4 4.76 -21.14 -18.96
N LYS A 5 4.73 -19.98 -19.61
CA LYS A 5 4.95 -18.69 -18.94
C LYS A 5 3.80 -18.40 -17.98
N VAL A 6 4.15 -18.07 -16.75
CA VAL A 6 3.18 -17.58 -15.75
C VAL A 6 2.83 -16.13 -16.08
N LYS A 7 1.54 -15.85 -16.22
CA LYS A 7 1.05 -14.48 -16.45
C LYS A 7 0.83 -13.72 -15.13
N TYR A 8 0.49 -14.46 -14.10
CA TYR A 8 0.14 -13.93 -12.80
C TYR A 8 0.44 -14.99 -11.73
N SER A 9 1.06 -14.58 -10.65
CA SER A 9 1.33 -15.40 -9.48
C SER A 9 0.86 -14.74 -8.21
N GLN A 10 0.52 -15.52 -7.21
CA GLN A 10 0.21 -15.08 -5.87
C GLN A 10 1.32 -15.55 -4.93
N PHE A 11 1.83 -14.65 -4.10
CA PHE A 11 2.88 -15.00 -3.14
C PHE A 11 2.30 -15.79 -1.96
N GLU A 12 3.04 -16.80 -1.51
CA GLU A 12 2.75 -17.49 -0.25
C GLU A 12 2.98 -16.51 0.92
N PRO A 13 1.97 -16.27 1.78
CA PRO A 13 2.06 -15.25 2.82
C PRO A 13 3.23 -15.42 3.79
N SER A 14 3.54 -16.65 4.18
CA SER A 14 4.64 -16.93 5.10
C SER A 14 6.01 -16.64 4.50
N GLU A 15 6.20 -16.93 3.21
CA GLU A 15 7.44 -16.62 2.49
C GLU A 15 7.57 -15.12 2.23
N LEU A 16 6.45 -14.48 1.89
CA LEU A 16 6.40 -13.03 1.70
C LEU A 16 6.77 -12.29 3.00
N LEU A 17 6.27 -12.73 4.15
CA LEU A 17 6.61 -12.13 5.44
C LEU A 17 8.11 -12.25 5.74
N LYS A 18 8.73 -13.39 5.46
CA LYS A 18 10.19 -13.58 5.60
C LYS A 18 10.98 -12.61 4.73
N GLU A 19 10.56 -12.42 3.48
CA GLU A 19 11.20 -11.45 2.59
C GLU A 19 11.06 -10.02 3.14
N LEU A 20 9.87 -9.66 3.62
CA LEU A 20 9.62 -8.33 4.19
C LEU A 20 10.43 -8.06 5.47
N GLN A 21 10.76 -9.08 6.26
CA GLN A 21 11.62 -8.95 7.45
C GLN A 21 13.05 -8.50 7.09
N ASN A 22 13.49 -8.66 5.84
CA ASN A 22 14.75 -8.12 5.37
C ASN A 22 14.70 -6.58 5.20
N HIS A 23 13.50 -6.00 5.09
CA HIS A 23 13.29 -4.59 4.79
C HIS A 23 12.63 -3.80 5.92
N TYR A 24 11.89 -4.46 6.78
CA TYR A 24 11.12 -3.85 7.89
C TYR A 24 11.39 -4.57 9.21
N ASP A 25 11.22 -3.84 10.32
CA ASP A 25 11.32 -4.40 11.66
C ASP A 25 9.96 -4.92 12.11
N PHE A 26 9.69 -6.19 11.80
CA PHE A 26 8.50 -6.88 12.30
C PHE A 26 8.85 -7.73 13.54
N PRO A 27 8.03 -7.69 14.62
CA PRO A 27 8.15 -8.65 15.70
C PRO A 27 8.04 -10.10 15.22
N ASP A 28 8.72 -11.02 15.90
CA ASP A 28 8.76 -12.45 15.53
C ASP A 28 7.37 -13.11 15.50
N GLU A 29 6.45 -12.63 16.32
CA GLU A 29 5.05 -13.09 16.38
C GLU A 29 4.15 -12.52 15.27
N SER A 30 4.70 -11.73 14.35
CA SER A 30 3.92 -11.16 13.24
C SER A 30 3.40 -12.25 12.31
N THR A 31 2.18 -12.06 11.82
CA THR A 31 1.52 -12.96 10.88
C THR A 31 1.17 -12.23 9.60
N CYS A 32 1.16 -12.95 8.50
CA CYS A 32 0.75 -12.45 7.20
C CYS A 32 -0.32 -13.36 6.62
N ILE A 33 -1.37 -12.77 6.08
CA ILE A 33 -2.43 -13.48 5.35
C ILE A 33 -2.73 -12.77 4.04
N PHE A 34 -3.11 -13.53 3.02
CA PHE A 34 -3.70 -12.95 1.82
C PHE A 34 -5.07 -12.36 2.17
N PHE A 35 -5.30 -11.10 1.79
CA PHE A 35 -6.50 -10.37 2.16
C PHE A 35 -7.48 -10.23 0.99
N GLN A 36 -7.01 -9.74 -0.15
CA GLN A 36 -7.83 -9.59 -1.36
C GLN A 36 -6.99 -9.44 -2.62
N SER A 37 -7.59 -9.77 -3.77
CA SER A 37 -7.05 -9.51 -5.10
C SER A 37 -7.96 -8.55 -5.87
N GLY A 38 -7.34 -7.81 -6.79
CA GLY A 38 -8.01 -6.89 -7.71
C GLY A 38 -6.98 -6.36 -8.71
N LEU A 39 -6.89 -5.06 -8.87
CA LEU A 39 -5.77 -4.42 -9.61
C LEU A 39 -4.44 -4.58 -8.88
N ASN A 40 -4.48 -4.88 -7.59
CA ASN A 40 -3.34 -5.19 -6.76
C ASN A 40 -3.67 -6.38 -5.88
N ASP A 41 -2.67 -7.14 -5.48
CA ASP A 41 -2.80 -8.09 -4.38
C ASP A 41 -2.56 -7.36 -3.06
N THR A 42 -3.41 -7.60 -2.10
CA THR A 42 -3.28 -7.04 -0.76
C THR A 42 -3.09 -8.15 0.26
N TYR A 43 -2.06 -8.01 1.08
CA TYR A 43 -1.78 -8.88 2.22
C TYR A 43 -1.96 -8.10 3.51
N LYS A 44 -2.57 -8.72 4.50
CA LYS A 44 -2.71 -8.17 5.84
C LYS A 44 -1.62 -8.74 6.74
N ILE A 45 -0.84 -7.85 7.34
CA ILE A 45 0.19 -8.20 8.31
C ILE A 45 -0.29 -7.73 9.67
N THR A 46 -0.33 -8.64 10.62
CA THR A 46 -0.75 -8.36 11.99
C THR A 46 0.43 -8.61 12.92
N SER A 47 0.83 -7.60 13.65
CA SER A 47 1.73 -7.69 14.79
C SER A 47 0.94 -7.45 16.08
N LYS A 48 1.60 -7.56 17.24
CA LYS A 48 0.94 -7.47 18.55
C LYS A 48 0.03 -6.24 18.70
N ASP A 49 0.48 -5.08 18.24
CA ASP A 49 -0.19 -3.80 18.47
C ASP A 49 -0.53 -3.04 17.17
N GLU A 50 -0.30 -3.66 16.01
CA GLU A 50 -0.41 -2.96 14.73
C GLU A 50 -0.94 -3.87 13.62
N THR A 51 -1.80 -3.29 12.78
CA THR A 51 -2.25 -3.91 11.53
C THR A 51 -1.71 -3.12 10.36
N LEU A 52 -1.01 -3.81 9.47
CA LEU A 52 -0.41 -3.26 8.26
C LEU A 52 -1.01 -3.95 7.04
N PHE A 53 -1.02 -3.25 5.93
CA PHE A 53 -1.46 -3.77 4.63
C PHE A 53 -0.36 -3.60 3.60
N LEU A 54 0.07 -4.69 3.02
CA LEU A 54 1.00 -4.69 1.91
C LEU A 54 0.21 -4.77 0.61
N ARG A 55 0.34 -3.74 -0.22
CA ARG A 55 -0.21 -3.70 -1.57
C ARG A 55 0.88 -4.06 -2.58
N ILE A 56 0.65 -5.08 -3.39
CA ILE A 56 1.58 -5.50 -4.43
C ILE A 56 0.91 -5.31 -5.80
N SER A 57 1.47 -4.45 -6.63
CA SER A 57 0.98 -4.19 -7.97
C SER A 57 1.17 -5.39 -8.88
N LEU A 58 0.29 -5.56 -9.87
CA LEU A 58 0.48 -6.53 -10.92
C LEU A 58 1.71 -6.15 -11.78
N CYS A 59 2.40 -7.16 -12.30
CA CYS A 59 3.57 -6.95 -13.15
C CYS A 59 3.21 -6.08 -14.37
N ASN A 60 4.05 -5.11 -14.69
CA ASN A 60 3.92 -4.21 -15.84
C ASN A 60 2.67 -3.31 -15.87
N VAL A 61 1.94 -3.16 -14.76
CA VAL A 61 0.80 -2.23 -14.68
C VAL A 61 1.28 -0.84 -14.30
N TYR A 62 2.13 -0.74 -13.28
CA TYR A 62 2.72 0.52 -12.82
C TYR A 62 4.24 0.37 -12.71
N ASN A 63 4.96 1.44 -12.99
CA ASN A 63 6.39 1.52 -12.70
C ASN A 63 6.64 2.17 -11.33
N THR A 64 7.85 2.03 -10.82
CA THR A 64 8.25 2.55 -9.51
C THR A 64 8.07 4.07 -9.41
N SER A 65 8.30 4.82 -10.50
CA SER A 65 8.11 6.28 -10.52
C SER A 65 6.66 6.68 -10.31
N GLN A 66 5.73 6.04 -11.02
CA GLN A 66 4.29 6.29 -10.89
C GLN A 66 3.79 6.02 -9.47
N ILE A 67 4.26 4.93 -8.85
CA ILE A 67 3.89 4.59 -7.47
C ILE A 67 4.51 5.59 -6.49
N ASN A 68 5.74 6.03 -6.70
CA ASN A 68 6.35 7.09 -5.87
C ASN A 68 5.59 8.41 -5.97
N GLU A 69 5.09 8.79 -7.14
CA GLU A 69 4.23 9.98 -7.29
C GLU A 69 2.93 9.86 -6.49
N GLU A 70 2.28 8.69 -6.53
CA GLU A 70 1.11 8.40 -5.70
C GLU A 70 1.45 8.55 -4.20
N ILE A 71 2.57 7.98 -3.77
CA ILE A 71 3.02 8.08 -2.37
C ILE A 71 3.27 9.53 -1.97
N GLN A 72 3.91 10.34 -2.82
CA GLN A 72 4.12 11.77 -2.53
C GLN A 72 2.80 12.51 -2.37
N PHE A 73 1.80 12.19 -3.18
CA PHE A 73 0.47 12.76 -3.03
C PHE A 73 -0.20 12.34 -1.71
N ILE A 74 -0.12 11.07 -1.33
CA ILE A 74 -0.64 10.58 -0.05
C ILE A 74 0.04 11.30 1.13
N LEU A 75 1.37 11.45 1.09
CA LEU A 75 2.12 12.16 2.13
C LEU A 75 1.73 13.65 2.21
N TYR A 76 1.48 14.27 1.07
CA TYR A 76 0.97 15.64 1.02
C TYR A 76 -0.42 15.74 1.69
N LEU A 77 -1.33 14.81 1.43
CA LEU A 77 -2.64 14.77 2.06
C LEU A 77 -2.54 14.58 3.58
N LEU A 78 -1.66 13.67 4.05
CA LEU A 78 -1.38 13.48 5.47
C LEU A 78 -0.86 14.77 6.13
N LYS A 79 0.09 15.45 5.48
CA LYS A 79 0.63 16.73 5.95
C LYS A 79 -0.43 17.83 6.00
N SER A 80 -1.42 17.76 5.13
CA SER A 80 -2.57 18.68 5.12
C SER A 80 -3.63 18.33 6.19
N GLY A 81 -3.36 17.35 7.03
CA GLY A 81 -4.25 16.94 8.14
C GLY A 81 -5.40 16.03 7.73
N LEU A 82 -5.36 15.44 6.53
CA LEU A 82 -6.37 14.48 6.10
C LEU A 82 -6.07 13.08 6.65
N SER A 83 -7.12 12.38 7.07
CA SER A 83 -7.02 10.99 7.51
C SER A 83 -7.05 10.06 6.31
N VAL A 84 -5.87 9.75 5.78
CA VAL A 84 -5.66 8.79 4.70
C VAL A 84 -4.66 7.72 5.14
N VAL A 85 -4.53 6.66 4.37
CA VAL A 85 -3.55 5.60 4.65
C VAL A 85 -2.14 6.18 4.79
N ASN A 86 -1.35 5.62 5.71
CA ASN A 86 0.00 6.10 5.97
C ASN A 86 1.03 5.09 5.41
N PRO A 87 1.76 5.45 4.35
CA PRO A 87 2.80 4.58 3.81
C PRO A 87 3.98 4.48 4.78
N VAL A 88 4.56 3.28 4.87
CA VAL A 88 5.66 2.95 5.78
C VAL A 88 6.96 2.83 4.99
N GLN A 89 8.00 3.51 5.44
CA GLN A 89 9.34 3.37 4.85
C GLN A 89 10.03 2.10 5.31
N SER A 90 10.75 1.48 4.39
CA SER A 90 11.72 0.43 4.73
C SER A 90 12.90 1.01 5.54
N ARG A 91 13.76 0.13 6.08
CA ARG A 91 15.00 0.54 6.77
C ARG A 91 15.89 1.45 5.91
N ASP A 92 15.87 1.24 4.60
CA ASP A 92 16.64 2.05 3.64
C ASP A 92 15.95 3.37 3.24
N GLY A 93 14.83 3.71 3.88
CA GLY A 93 14.09 4.94 3.63
C GLY A 93 13.25 4.93 2.34
N LYS A 94 13.01 3.78 1.73
CA LYS A 94 12.19 3.63 0.52
C LYS A 94 10.76 3.29 0.89
N TYR A 95 9.81 3.87 0.16
CA TYR A 95 8.39 3.51 0.26
C TYR A 95 8.00 2.37 -0.67
N VAL A 96 8.69 2.23 -1.80
CA VAL A 96 8.41 1.21 -2.81
C VAL A 96 9.51 0.17 -2.79
N LEU A 97 9.13 -1.09 -2.60
CA LEU A 97 10.01 -2.24 -2.76
C LEU A 97 9.74 -2.91 -4.10
N GLU A 98 10.75 -3.53 -4.65
CA GLU A 98 10.64 -4.40 -5.82
C GLU A 98 10.78 -5.86 -5.38
N ILE A 99 9.77 -6.66 -5.71
CA ILE A 99 9.72 -8.09 -5.37
C ILE A 99 9.72 -8.89 -6.67
N SER A 100 10.64 -9.85 -6.75
CA SER A 100 10.72 -10.75 -7.90
C SER A 100 9.58 -11.78 -7.88
N ALA A 101 8.88 -11.91 -8.99
CA ALA A 101 7.87 -12.91 -9.24
C ALA A 101 8.21 -13.72 -10.49
N PRO A 102 7.62 -14.91 -10.72
CA PRO A 102 7.86 -15.70 -11.91
C PRO A 102 7.60 -14.94 -13.22
N GLU A 103 6.65 -14.02 -13.23
CA GLU A 103 6.26 -13.18 -14.37
C GLU A 103 7.10 -11.90 -14.52
N GLY A 104 7.90 -11.52 -13.53
CA GLY A 104 8.73 -10.31 -13.54
C GLY A 104 8.74 -9.57 -12.20
N MET A 105 9.28 -8.36 -12.22
CA MET A 105 9.34 -7.51 -11.01
C MET A 105 7.97 -6.90 -10.70
N ARG A 106 7.58 -6.93 -9.43
CA ARG A 106 6.36 -6.32 -8.92
C ARG A 106 6.70 -5.31 -7.82
N GLN A 107 6.00 -4.19 -7.82
CA GLN A 107 6.18 -3.14 -6.82
C GLN A 107 5.27 -3.37 -5.63
N ALA A 108 5.82 -3.20 -4.43
CA ALA A 108 5.12 -3.38 -3.17
C ALA A 108 5.23 -2.13 -2.30
N VAL A 109 4.13 -1.76 -1.67
CA VAL A 109 4.06 -0.65 -0.72
C VAL A 109 3.36 -1.11 0.55
N LEU A 110 3.98 -0.84 1.68
CA LEU A 110 3.43 -1.14 3.00
C LEU A 110 2.70 0.08 3.55
N PHE A 111 1.47 -0.11 4.04
CA PHE A 111 0.65 0.93 4.64
C PHE A 111 0.24 0.56 6.07
N ARG A 112 0.19 1.55 6.95
CA ARG A 112 -0.53 1.41 8.22
C ARG A 112 -2.02 1.37 7.98
N GLY A 113 -2.70 0.43 8.64
CA GLY A 113 -4.14 0.39 8.68
C GLY A 113 -4.71 1.66 9.32
N ILE A 114 -5.87 2.10 8.87
CA ILE A 114 -6.62 3.16 9.53
C ILE A 114 -7.38 2.51 10.68
N GLU A 115 -7.06 2.89 11.92
CA GLU A 115 -7.62 2.25 13.12
C GLU A 115 -9.11 2.56 13.34
N GLN A 116 -9.67 3.56 12.68
CA GLN A 116 -11.05 3.99 12.91
C GLN A 116 -11.83 4.20 11.61
N SER A 117 -12.76 3.28 11.35
CA SER A 117 -13.95 3.68 10.60
C SER A 117 -14.78 4.61 11.47
N PRO A 118 -15.35 5.70 10.93
CA PRO A 118 -16.27 6.53 11.71
C PRO A 118 -17.40 5.66 12.27
N ALA A 119 -17.59 5.71 13.59
CA ALA A 119 -18.70 5.06 14.24
C ALA A 119 -20.00 5.74 13.78
N GLY A 120 -21.03 4.98 13.50
CA GLY A 120 -22.32 5.53 13.11
C GLY A 120 -23.05 4.67 12.09
N ASP A 121 -24.26 5.09 11.78
CA ASP A 121 -25.08 4.49 10.74
C ASP A 121 -24.57 4.84 9.32
N ALA A 122 -25.25 4.34 8.30
CA ALA A 122 -24.85 4.53 6.91
C ALA A 122 -24.83 6.02 6.51
N ASP A 123 -25.74 6.82 7.01
CA ASP A 123 -25.86 8.25 6.65
C ASP A 123 -24.69 9.06 7.23
N ILE A 124 -24.29 8.77 8.47
CA ILE A 124 -23.12 9.42 9.10
C ILE A 124 -21.85 9.04 8.34
N ARG A 125 -21.69 7.77 7.96
CA ARG A 125 -20.52 7.32 7.18
C ARG A 125 -20.48 7.94 5.79
N MET A 126 -21.61 8.07 5.10
CA MET A 126 -21.71 8.70 3.79
C MET A 126 -21.40 10.20 3.85
N LYS A 127 -21.87 10.90 4.87
CA LYS A 127 -21.54 12.30 5.10
C LYS A 127 -20.03 12.49 5.32
N TYR A 128 -19.43 11.69 6.21
CA TYR A 128 -18.00 11.70 6.45
C TYR A 128 -17.18 11.44 5.17
N LEU A 129 -17.58 10.45 4.37
CA LEU A 129 -16.94 10.15 3.09
C LEU A 129 -17.03 11.33 2.12
N GLY A 130 -18.19 11.96 2.01
CA GLY A 130 -18.39 13.15 1.17
C GLY A 130 -17.49 14.33 1.58
N GLU A 131 -17.39 14.59 2.88
CA GLU A 131 -16.50 15.63 3.42
C GLU A 131 -15.02 15.32 3.15
N LEU A 132 -14.61 14.05 3.31
CA LEU A 132 -13.25 13.61 3.02
C LEU A 132 -12.91 13.77 1.53
N ILE A 133 -13.80 13.35 0.64
CA ILE A 133 -13.62 13.51 -0.82
C ILE A 133 -13.52 14.99 -1.19
N ALA A 134 -14.36 15.86 -0.65
CA ALA A 134 -14.31 17.29 -0.89
C ALA A 134 -12.97 17.91 -0.44
N LYS A 135 -12.46 17.50 0.72
CA LYS A 135 -11.13 17.93 1.22
C LYS A 135 -10.00 17.44 0.34
N ILE A 136 -10.05 16.18 -0.13
CA ILE A 136 -9.06 15.63 -1.06
C ILE A 136 -9.06 16.44 -2.37
N HIS A 137 -10.22 16.73 -2.95
CA HIS A 137 -10.34 17.53 -4.17
C HIS A 137 -9.79 18.96 -3.97
N SER A 138 -10.09 19.61 -2.86
CA SER A 138 -9.55 20.94 -2.55
C SER A 138 -8.03 20.91 -2.38
N SER A 139 -7.50 19.92 -1.69
CA SER A 139 -6.06 19.76 -1.46
C SER A 139 -5.32 19.41 -2.74
N SER A 140 -5.91 18.61 -3.63
CA SER A 140 -5.27 18.21 -4.89
C SER A 140 -5.00 19.36 -5.85
N ARG A 141 -5.79 20.45 -5.77
CA ARG A 141 -5.56 21.66 -6.56
C ARG A 141 -4.27 22.40 -6.19
N SER A 142 -3.82 22.25 -4.97
CA SER A 142 -2.60 22.88 -4.43
C SER A 142 -1.40 21.94 -4.45
N PHE A 143 -1.58 20.69 -4.89
CA PHE A 143 -0.50 19.74 -5.01
C PHE A 143 0.31 20.00 -6.27
N GLU A 144 1.55 20.44 -6.10
CA GLU A 144 2.53 20.54 -7.17
C GLU A 144 3.46 19.36 -7.13
N ASN A 145 3.42 18.53 -8.17
CA ASN A 145 4.36 17.44 -8.32
C ASN A 145 5.68 17.99 -8.88
N HIS A 146 6.68 18.12 -8.02
CA HIS A 146 8.01 18.58 -8.41
C HIS A 146 8.80 17.54 -9.25
N SER A 147 8.19 16.40 -9.57
CA SER A 147 8.81 15.32 -10.34
C SER A 147 8.75 15.53 -11.86
N VAL A 148 8.12 16.60 -12.34
CA VAL A 148 8.04 16.97 -13.75
C VAL A 148 8.95 18.15 -14.02
N ARG A 149 10.24 17.92 -13.92
CA ARG A 149 11.28 18.77 -14.52
C ARG A 149 12.37 17.93 -15.12
#